data_6e820d7e9a75c39d1c2ddc064ba96fb2
#
_entry.id   6e820d7e9a75c39d1c2ddc064ba96fb2
#
_cell.length_a   1.000
_cell.length_b   1.000
_cell.length_c   1.000
_cell.angle_alpha   90.00
_cell.angle_beta   90.00
_cell.angle_gamma   90.00
#
_symmetry.space_group_name_H-M   'P 1'
#
loop_
_entity.id
_entity.type
_entity.pdbx_description
1 polymer ?
#
loop_
_entity_poly.entity_id
_entity_poly.type
_entity_poly.pdbx_seq_one_letter_code
_entity_poly.pdbx_strand_id
1 'polypeptide(L)'
;QYINTNMYRPLKVKELASYFNISESKLRTLFRTELGSTVQDYIIGRKIEEAKLMLKSNVTTNEAAYTLGFADASHFSRVFKKIVGKTPKHYQQSATLVD
;
A
#
# COMPACT_ATOMS: atom_id res chain seq x y z
N GLN A 1 5.53 -13.38 -4.07
CA GLN A 1 6.36 -12.46 -3.32
C GLN A 1 5.79 -12.20 -1.94
N TYR A 2 6.66 -12.07 -0.94
CA TYR A 2 6.25 -11.94 0.46
C TYR A 2 5.38 -10.70 0.70
N ILE A 3 5.78 -9.56 0.13
CA ILE A 3 5.03 -8.30 0.32
C ILE A 3 3.64 -8.42 -0.29
N ASN A 4 3.54 -8.95 -1.49
CA ASN A 4 2.23 -9.09 -2.15
C ASN A 4 1.29 -10.02 -1.38
N THR A 5 1.84 -11.06 -0.76
CA THR A 5 1.05 -12.02 0.02
C THR A 5 0.61 -11.43 1.35
N ASN A 6 1.42 -10.56 1.94
CA ASN A 6 1.20 -10.06 3.31
C ASN A 6 0.78 -8.60 3.40
N MET A 7 0.50 -7.95 2.27
CA MET A 7 0.15 -6.52 2.29
C MET A 7 -1.22 -6.22 2.92
N TYR A 8 -2.01 -7.26 3.19
CA TYR A 8 -3.36 -7.10 3.74
C TYR A 8 -3.36 -6.94 5.26
N ARG A 9 -2.20 -6.80 5.85
CA ARG A 9 -2.04 -6.52 7.28
C ARG A 9 -0.87 -5.56 7.45
N PRO A 10 -0.73 -4.95 8.63
CA PRO A 10 0.45 -4.11 8.86
C PRO A 10 1.72 -4.95 8.71
N LEU A 11 2.63 -4.48 7.86
CA LEU A 11 3.87 -5.19 7.56
C LEU A 11 5.03 -4.31 7.99
N LYS A 12 5.88 -4.84 8.85
CA LYS A 12 6.98 -4.06 9.44
C LYS A 12 8.33 -4.45 8.86
N VAL A 13 9.24 -3.47 8.83
CA VAL A 13 10.59 -3.69 8.34
C VAL A 13 11.26 -4.84 9.06
N LYS A 14 11.10 -4.93 10.38
CA LYS A 14 11.70 -5.99 11.19
C LYS A 14 11.22 -7.36 10.74
N GLU A 15 9.93 -7.50 10.46
CA GLU A 15 9.35 -8.75 9.99
C GLU A 15 9.92 -9.14 8.64
N LEU A 16 10.01 -8.20 7.74
CA LEU A 16 10.52 -8.45 6.40
C LEU A 16 12.00 -8.85 6.44
N ALA A 17 12.80 -8.16 7.25
CA ALA A 17 14.20 -8.49 7.42
C ALA A 17 14.37 -9.90 7.97
N SER A 18 13.54 -10.26 8.95
CA SER A 18 13.56 -11.60 9.54
C SER A 18 13.22 -12.67 8.49
N TYR A 19 12.23 -12.40 7.65
CA TYR A 19 11.84 -13.34 6.60
C TYR A 19 13.01 -13.62 5.65
N PHE A 20 13.74 -12.58 5.26
CA PHE A 20 14.89 -12.74 4.35
C PHE A 20 16.18 -13.11 5.07
N ASN A 21 16.13 -13.22 6.40
CA ASN A 21 17.28 -13.59 7.23
C ASN A 21 18.45 -12.62 7.04
N ILE A 22 18.15 -11.33 7.05
CA ILE A 22 19.17 -10.27 6.97
C ILE A 22 18.83 -9.20 8.01
N SER A 23 19.78 -8.30 8.27
CA SER A 23 19.55 -7.21 9.20
C SER A 23 18.62 -6.17 8.60
N GLU A 24 17.94 -5.40 9.45
CA GLU A 24 17.09 -4.30 8.97
C GLU A 24 17.91 -3.28 8.19
N SER A 25 19.13 -3.00 8.65
CA SER A 25 20.01 -2.06 7.97
C SER A 25 20.33 -2.52 6.55
N LYS A 26 20.64 -3.79 6.39
CA LYS A 26 20.92 -4.34 5.07
C LYS A 26 19.68 -4.30 4.18
N LEU A 27 18.51 -4.60 4.74
CA LEU A 27 17.28 -4.56 3.99
C LEU A 27 16.98 -3.14 3.48
N ARG A 28 17.18 -2.13 4.33
CA ARG A 28 16.98 -0.74 3.92
C ARG A 28 17.93 -0.34 2.80
N THR A 29 19.18 -0.77 2.90
CA THR A 29 20.17 -0.48 1.85
C THR A 29 19.79 -1.13 0.54
N LEU A 30 19.36 -2.40 0.56
CA LEU A 30 18.96 -3.10 -0.63
C LEU A 30 17.77 -2.43 -1.31
N PHE A 31 16.75 -2.03 -0.54
CA PHE A 31 15.61 -1.35 -1.13
C PHE A 31 16.00 -0.03 -1.77
N ARG A 32 16.86 0.74 -1.10
CA ARG A 32 17.30 2.02 -1.65
C ARG A 32 18.12 1.85 -2.92
N THR A 33 19.04 0.88 -2.96
CA THR A 33 19.91 0.72 -4.12
C THR A 33 19.21 0.02 -5.27
N GLU A 34 18.34 -0.96 -4.99
CA GLU A 34 17.71 -1.74 -6.05
C GLU A 34 16.36 -1.16 -6.50
N LEU A 35 15.61 -0.57 -5.58
CA LEU A 35 14.26 -0.07 -5.88
C LEU A 35 14.12 1.44 -5.77
N GLY A 36 15.15 2.12 -5.27
CA GLY A 36 15.15 3.58 -5.17
C GLY A 36 14.15 4.13 -4.15
N SER A 37 13.69 3.33 -3.19
CA SER A 37 12.72 3.77 -2.21
C SER A 37 13.00 3.17 -0.84
N THR A 38 12.34 3.73 0.18
CA THR A 38 12.38 3.09 1.50
C THR A 38 11.50 1.84 1.47
N VAL A 39 11.74 0.94 2.42
CA VAL A 39 10.93 -0.27 2.55
C VAL A 39 9.46 0.10 2.77
N GLN A 40 9.20 1.08 3.65
CA GLN A 40 7.84 1.48 3.97
C GLN A 40 7.12 2.11 2.78
N ASP A 41 7.82 2.98 2.06
CA ASP A 41 7.23 3.60 0.88
C ASP A 41 6.90 2.56 -0.18
N TYR A 42 7.75 1.56 -0.34
CA TYR A 42 7.47 0.48 -1.28
C TYR A 42 6.23 -0.31 -0.89
N ILE A 43 6.11 -0.66 0.40
CA ILE A 43 4.95 -1.41 0.90
C ILE A 43 3.68 -0.59 0.71
N ILE A 44 3.72 0.69 1.08
CA ILE A 44 2.57 1.58 0.93
C ILE A 44 2.18 1.71 -0.54
N GLY A 45 3.18 1.87 -1.41
CA GLY A 45 2.91 1.95 -2.84
C GLY A 45 2.20 0.72 -3.38
N ARG A 46 2.60 -0.48 -2.94
CA ARG A 46 1.94 -1.70 -3.34
C ARG A 46 0.50 -1.76 -2.83
N LYS A 47 0.28 -1.32 -1.58
CA LYS A 47 -1.07 -1.28 -1.02
C LYS A 47 -1.97 -0.33 -1.82
N ILE A 48 -1.43 0.82 -2.23
CA ILE A 48 -2.21 1.79 -3.00
C ILE A 48 -2.55 1.24 -4.39
N GLU A 49 -1.63 0.51 -5.02
CA GLU A 49 -1.93 -0.12 -6.31
C GLU A 49 -3.07 -1.13 -6.17
N GLU A 50 -3.05 -1.92 -5.10
CA GLU A 50 -4.13 -2.86 -4.83
C GLU A 50 -5.44 -2.11 -4.53
N ALA A 51 -5.35 -1.01 -3.78
CA ALA A 51 -6.52 -0.19 -3.48
C ALA A 51 -7.21 0.32 -4.74
N LYS A 52 -6.43 0.73 -5.73
CA LYS A 52 -6.99 1.19 -7.00
C LYS A 52 -7.85 0.11 -7.64
N LEU A 53 -7.35 -1.13 -7.66
CA LEU A 53 -8.11 -2.25 -8.23
C LEU A 53 -9.38 -2.53 -7.43
N MET A 54 -9.29 -2.48 -6.10
CA MET A 54 -10.45 -2.70 -5.25
C MET A 54 -11.53 -1.64 -5.48
N LEU A 55 -11.11 -0.37 -5.56
CA LEU A 55 -12.05 0.72 -5.76
C LEU A 55 -12.73 0.64 -7.13
N LYS A 56 -12.00 0.21 -8.16
CA LYS A 56 -12.59 -0.02 -9.47
C LYS A 56 -13.63 -1.15 -9.46
N SER A 57 -13.50 -2.07 -8.51
CA SER A 57 -14.43 -3.18 -8.35
C SER A 57 -15.54 -2.87 -7.36
N ASN A 58 -15.78 -1.59 -7.07
CA ASN A 58 -16.85 -1.11 -6.19
C ASN A 58 -16.67 -1.45 -4.72
N VAL A 59 -15.46 -1.78 -4.29
CA VAL A 59 -15.16 -1.92 -2.87
C VAL A 59 -15.20 -0.53 -2.23
N THR A 60 -15.83 -0.41 -1.07
CA THR A 60 -15.91 0.90 -0.41
C THR A 60 -14.56 1.33 0.15
N THR A 61 -14.43 2.65 0.38
CA THR A 61 -13.21 3.20 0.98
C THR A 61 -12.91 2.54 2.32
N ASN A 62 -13.92 2.36 3.16
CA ASN A 62 -13.74 1.72 4.46
C ASN A 62 -13.27 0.27 4.34
N GLU A 63 -13.87 -0.48 3.43
CA GLU A 63 -13.48 -1.86 3.21
C GLU A 63 -12.04 -1.97 2.68
N ALA A 64 -11.67 -1.10 1.75
CA ALA A 64 -10.32 -1.10 1.21
C ALA A 64 -9.30 -0.78 2.31
N ALA A 65 -9.57 0.23 3.12
CA ALA A 65 -8.69 0.60 4.22
C ALA A 65 -8.49 -0.55 5.20
N TYR A 66 -9.58 -1.18 5.58
CA TYR A 66 -9.54 -2.31 6.52
C TYR A 66 -8.77 -3.48 5.92
N THR A 67 -9.13 -3.87 4.71
CA THR A 67 -8.52 -5.02 4.04
C THR A 67 -7.01 -4.86 3.87
N LEU A 68 -6.56 -3.64 3.60
CA LEU A 68 -5.14 -3.36 3.35
C LEU A 68 -4.37 -3.06 4.63
N GLY A 69 -5.00 -3.16 5.79
CA GLY A 69 -4.30 -3.02 7.06
C GLY A 69 -3.97 -1.60 7.47
N PHE A 70 -4.72 -0.61 6.97
CA PHE A 70 -4.57 0.76 7.43
C PHE A 70 -5.27 0.92 8.78
N ALA A 71 -4.77 1.87 9.59
CA ALA A 71 -5.32 2.10 10.91
C ALA A 71 -6.80 2.48 10.86
N ASP A 72 -7.17 3.34 9.90
CA ASP A 72 -8.56 3.74 9.69
C ASP A 72 -8.71 4.32 8.28
N ALA A 73 -9.96 4.59 7.91
CA ALA A 73 -10.25 5.11 6.57
C ALA A 73 -9.69 6.51 6.35
N SER A 74 -9.60 7.32 7.39
CA SER A 74 -9.05 8.67 7.27
C SER A 74 -7.57 8.63 6.93
N HIS A 75 -6.81 7.77 7.59
CA HIS A 75 -5.40 7.58 7.30
C HIS A 75 -5.21 7.08 5.88
N PHE A 76 -5.97 6.07 5.50
CA PHE A 76 -5.94 5.53 4.14
C PHE A 76 -6.22 6.62 3.10
N SER A 77 -7.25 7.43 3.32
CA SER A 77 -7.64 8.47 2.37
C SER A 77 -6.55 9.51 2.19
N ARG A 78 -5.88 9.90 3.27
CA ARG A 78 -4.79 10.88 3.18
C ARG A 78 -3.61 10.31 2.37
N VAL A 79 -3.24 9.08 2.65
CA VAL A 79 -2.13 8.42 1.93
C VAL A 79 -2.49 8.24 0.47
N PHE A 80 -3.70 7.78 0.19
CA PHE A 80 -4.17 7.57 -1.17
C PHE A 80 -4.13 8.88 -1.97
N LYS A 81 -4.68 9.96 -1.40
CA LYS A 81 -4.71 11.25 -2.07
C LYS A 81 -3.30 11.78 -2.32
N LYS A 82 -2.39 11.57 -1.37
CA LYS A 82 -1.01 12.03 -1.52
C LYS A 82 -0.32 11.35 -2.70
N ILE A 83 -0.56 10.05 -2.86
CA ILE A 83 0.11 9.26 -3.90
C ILE A 83 -0.60 9.37 -5.25
N VAL A 84 -1.91 9.27 -5.26
CA VAL A 84 -2.71 9.21 -6.49
C VAL A 84 -3.13 10.59 -6.98
N GLY A 85 -3.25 11.56 -6.06
CA GLY A 85 -3.68 12.91 -6.40
C GLY A 85 -5.17 13.14 -6.27
N LYS A 86 -5.94 12.11 -5.95
CA LYS A 86 -7.39 12.18 -5.76
C LYS A 86 -7.76 11.41 -4.52
N THR A 87 -8.90 11.77 -3.90
CA THR A 87 -9.43 10.97 -2.80
C THR A 87 -9.87 9.60 -3.33
N PRO A 88 -9.93 8.58 -2.47
CA PRO A 88 -10.41 7.27 -2.91
C PRO A 88 -11.81 7.33 -3.53
N LYS A 89 -12.70 8.11 -2.93
CA LYS A 89 -14.06 8.25 -3.44
C LYS A 89 -14.08 8.90 -4.82
N HIS A 90 -13.30 9.97 -5.00
CA HIS A 90 -13.21 10.66 -6.27
C HIS A 90 -12.62 9.73 -7.33
N TYR A 91 -11.57 9.01 -6.97
CA TYR A 91 -10.95 8.05 -7.89
C TYR A 91 -11.96 6.98 -8.32
N GLN A 92 -12.73 6.44 -7.37
CA GLN A 92 -13.73 5.41 -7.65
C GLN A 92 -14.80 5.93 -8.61
N GLN A 93 -15.27 7.15 -8.38
CA GLN A 93 -16.28 7.77 -9.24
C GLN A 93 -15.75 8.00 -10.66
N SER A 94 -14.51 8.48 -10.77
CA SER A 94 -13.88 8.72 -12.07
C SER A 94 -13.67 7.42 -12.83
N ALA A 95 -13.25 6.36 -12.15
CA ALA A 95 -13.04 5.06 -12.79
C ALA A 95 -14.35 4.46 -13.28
N THR A 96 -15.43 4.65 -12.53
CA THR A 96 -16.74 4.15 -12.92
C THR A 96 -17.28 4.88 -14.15
N LEU A 97 -17.01 6.18 -14.24
CA LEU A 97 -17.51 7.00 -15.34
C LEU A 97 -16.80 6.73 -16.66
N VAL A 98 -15.59 6.19 -16.61
CA VAL A 98 -14.80 5.92 -17.80
C VAL A 98 -15.30 4.68 -18.54
N ASP A 99 -15.97 3.80 -17.85
CA ASP A 99 -16.54 2.61 -18.46
C ASP A 99 -17.84 2.96 -19.18
#